data_6f6edfeec2772cb44fcee8b79e8d0a42
#
_entry.id   6f6edfeec2772cb44fcee8b79e8d0a42
#
_cell.length_a   1.000
_cell.length_b   1.000
_cell.length_c   1.000
_cell.angle_alpha   90.00
_cell.angle_beta   90.00
_cell.angle_gamma   90.00
#
_symmetry.space_group_name_H-M   'P 1'
#
loop_
_entity.id
_entity.type
_entity.pdbx_description
1 polymer ?
#
loop_
_entity_poly.entity_id
_entity_poly.type
_entity_poly.pdbx_seq_one_letter_code
_entity_poly.pdbx_strand_id
1 'polypeptide(L)'
;MRPNCKPIHFIFDFVVKLSSKRLDLRLAHTWSIARSRGADKTSVVIVQLTDVDGVVGLGKAAPVARYGESAESVEAFCKRVDARKLSFNDVTSGMNYLGANSPGDMSAKCALNIALLDGAARRARKSIHNFLKLGFRENHHVTSFTIGIDRAEVIRKKVLEARRFPILKVKVGAADDAANLRALREVAPDKWLRVDANEGWQTKEQSLEMIERLAQDKFIQFIEQPMPAATPVKDWTWLKQRSPLPIFADESYHHAADAERCAECFHGVNVKLVKTGGISAAFDALQAARKVGLKTMVGCMIESSVLISAAAHLAELCDYLDVDGNLLITNDPYRGVTAENGILSFTDTPEKFGLRVTARDAQSSVN
;
A
#
# COMPACT_ATOMS: atom_id res chain seq x y z
N MET A 1 13.74 -62.98 -15.06
CA MET A 1 14.39 -61.77 -14.57
C MET A 1 13.81 -60.59 -15.33
N ARG A 2 13.02 -59.73 -14.67
CA ARG A 2 12.50 -58.50 -15.29
C ARG A 2 13.43 -57.35 -14.82
N PRO A 3 13.84 -56.46 -15.73
CA PRO A 3 14.68 -55.32 -15.30
C PRO A 3 13.88 -54.32 -14.50
N ASN A 4 14.43 -53.97 -13.30
CA ASN A 4 13.95 -52.90 -12.46
C ASN A 4 14.14 -51.53 -13.17
N CYS A 5 13.11 -50.99 -13.79
CA CYS A 5 13.07 -49.58 -14.15
C CYS A 5 12.84 -48.77 -12.87
N LYS A 6 13.89 -48.14 -12.36
CA LYS A 6 13.75 -47.04 -11.39
C LYS A 6 13.03 -45.87 -12.07
N PRO A 7 12.02 -45.23 -11.46
CA PRO A 7 11.44 -44.02 -12.02
C PRO A 7 12.51 -42.93 -12.00
N ILE A 8 12.86 -42.42 -13.17
CA ILE A 8 13.65 -41.21 -13.33
C ILE A 8 12.73 -40.06 -12.88
N HIS A 9 12.88 -39.61 -11.65
CA HIS A 9 12.34 -38.34 -11.23
C HIS A 9 13.13 -37.26 -12.00
N PHE A 10 12.58 -36.77 -13.11
CA PHE A 10 12.95 -35.47 -13.64
C PHE A 10 12.50 -34.41 -12.63
N ILE A 11 13.40 -34.05 -11.72
CA ILE A 11 13.31 -32.79 -11.01
C ILE A 11 13.59 -31.73 -12.08
N PHE A 12 12.55 -31.27 -12.75
CA PHE A 12 12.62 -30.01 -13.48
C PHE A 12 12.84 -28.94 -12.44
N ASP A 13 14.08 -28.53 -12.23
CA ASP A 13 14.43 -27.31 -11.51
C ASP A 13 13.78 -26.13 -12.26
N PHE A 14 12.60 -25.74 -11.80
CA PHE A 14 11.90 -24.54 -12.29
C PHE A 14 12.62 -23.30 -11.77
N VAL A 15 13.82 -23.05 -12.30
CA VAL A 15 14.65 -21.92 -11.92
C VAL A 15 14.05 -20.66 -12.55
N VAL A 16 13.62 -19.70 -11.70
CA VAL A 16 13.26 -18.37 -12.18
C VAL A 16 14.52 -17.51 -12.32
N LYS A 17 14.54 -16.63 -13.33
CA LYS A 17 15.53 -15.56 -13.46
C LYS A 17 15.00 -14.32 -12.74
N LEU A 18 15.77 -13.79 -11.78
CA LEU A 18 15.48 -12.55 -11.08
C LEU A 18 16.20 -11.38 -11.75
N SER A 19 15.49 -10.31 -12.02
CA SER A 19 16.06 -9.02 -12.38
C SER A 19 15.41 -7.90 -11.56
N SER A 20 16.16 -6.82 -11.30
CA SER A 20 15.67 -5.63 -10.61
C SER A 20 16.16 -4.37 -11.32
N LYS A 21 15.33 -3.31 -11.29
CA LYS A 21 15.63 -2.02 -11.91
C LYS A 21 15.07 -0.89 -11.05
N ARG A 22 15.93 0.08 -10.71
CA ARG A 22 15.51 1.32 -10.05
C ARG A 22 14.76 2.22 -11.02
N LEU A 23 13.80 2.95 -10.47
CA LEU A 23 13.02 3.96 -11.18
C LEU A 23 12.73 5.13 -10.23
N ASP A 24 12.96 6.36 -10.70
CA ASP A 24 12.53 7.57 -10.02
C ASP A 24 11.13 7.97 -10.50
N LEU A 25 10.19 8.01 -9.58
CA LEU A 25 8.84 8.52 -9.81
C LEU A 25 8.82 10.02 -9.50
N ARG A 26 8.40 10.83 -10.46
CA ARG A 26 8.23 12.28 -10.31
C ARG A 26 6.84 12.58 -9.78
N LEU A 27 6.76 13.40 -8.74
CA LEU A 27 5.49 13.78 -8.14
C LEU A 27 4.81 14.87 -8.97
N ALA A 28 3.47 14.86 -8.98
CA ALA A 28 2.68 15.91 -9.62
C ALA A 28 2.73 17.24 -8.85
N HIS A 29 2.90 17.15 -7.53
CA HIS A 29 3.09 18.29 -6.62
C HIS A 29 4.17 17.94 -5.62
N THR A 30 4.89 18.95 -5.13
CA THR A 30 5.82 18.80 -4.01
C THR A 30 5.10 18.16 -2.81
N TRP A 31 5.71 17.11 -2.24
CA TRP A 31 5.10 16.31 -1.20
C TRP A 31 5.61 16.66 0.19
N SER A 32 4.67 16.91 1.09
CA SER A 32 4.99 17.16 2.51
C SER A 32 3.99 16.47 3.42
N ILE A 33 4.50 15.92 4.53
CA ILE A 33 3.74 15.35 5.66
C ILE A 33 4.35 15.88 6.96
N ALA A 34 3.76 15.58 8.12
CA ALA A 34 4.24 16.11 9.41
C ALA A 34 5.74 15.92 9.64
N ARG A 35 6.31 14.77 9.28
CA ARG A 35 7.72 14.40 9.52
C ARG A 35 8.68 14.57 8.34
N SER A 36 8.22 14.96 7.15
CA SER A 36 9.07 15.18 5.98
C SER A 36 8.49 16.21 5.03
N ARG A 37 9.33 17.03 4.41
CA ARG A 37 8.90 18.14 3.55
C ARG A 37 9.72 18.23 2.27
N GLY A 38 9.06 18.68 1.21
CA GLY A 38 9.71 19.15 0.00
C GLY A 38 10.21 18.07 -0.96
N ALA A 39 9.62 16.87 -0.97
CA ALA A 39 9.98 15.84 -1.93
C ALA A 39 9.29 16.06 -3.27
N ASP A 40 10.06 16.05 -4.38
CA ASP A 40 9.56 16.13 -5.76
C ASP A 40 9.66 14.81 -6.51
N LYS A 41 10.34 13.83 -5.91
CA LYS A 41 10.49 12.47 -6.45
C LYS A 41 10.63 11.43 -5.34
N THR A 42 10.37 10.19 -5.69
CA THR A 42 10.66 9.01 -4.86
C THR A 42 11.29 7.92 -5.69
N SER A 43 12.28 7.21 -5.13
CA SER A 43 12.95 6.10 -5.81
C SER A 43 12.31 4.79 -5.41
N VAL A 44 12.00 3.96 -6.40
CA VAL A 44 11.37 2.65 -6.26
C VAL A 44 12.17 1.61 -7.03
N VAL A 45 11.94 0.32 -6.75
CA VAL A 45 12.62 -0.77 -7.46
C VAL A 45 11.59 -1.71 -8.05
N ILE A 46 11.66 -1.91 -9.37
CA ILE A 46 10.88 -2.92 -10.08
C ILE A 46 11.62 -4.24 -9.99
N VAL A 47 10.91 -5.31 -9.70
CA VAL A 47 11.42 -6.70 -9.68
C VAL A 47 10.67 -7.51 -10.71
N GLN A 48 11.41 -8.31 -11.46
CA GLN A 48 10.88 -9.24 -12.46
C GLN A 48 11.40 -10.64 -12.20
N LEU A 49 10.52 -11.61 -12.14
CA LEU A 49 10.83 -13.03 -12.13
C LEU A 49 10.38 -13.64 -13.46
N THR A 50 11.25 -14.35 -14.13
CA THR A 50 10.92 -15.04 -15.41
C THR A 50 11.25 -16.51 -15.24
N ASP A 51 10.28 -17.40 -15.45
CA ASP A 51 10.50 -18.84 -15.40
C ASP A 51 10.99 -19.40 -16.75
N VAL A 52 11.26 -20.70 -16.75
CA VAL A 52 11.76 -21.41 -17.94
C VAL A 52 10.75 -21.46 -19.10
N ASP A 53 9.46 -21.34 -18.80
CA ASP A 53 8.36 -21.30 -19.79
C ASP A 53 8.12 -19.88 -20.33
N GLY A 54 8.90 -18.90 -19.89
CA GLY A 54 8.77 -17.49 -20.27
C GLY A 54 7.64 -16.73 -19.57
N VAL A 55 7.00 -17.32 -18.54
CA VAL A 55 6.04 -16.60 -17.74
C VAL A 55 6.77 -15.55 -16.90
N VAL A 56 6.28 -14.32 -16.96
CA VAL A 56 6.86 -13.18 -16.24
C VAL A 56 5.95 -12.79 -15.08
N GLY A 57 6.51 -12.78 -13.89
CA GLY A 57 5.91 -12.18 -12.69
C GLY A 57 6.54 -10.82 -12.40
N LEU A 58 5.72 -9.80 -12.23
CA LEU A 58 6.11 -8.43 -11.99
C LEU A 58 5.83 -8.03 -10.54
N GLY A 59 6.80 -7.41 -9.88
CA GLY A 59 6.64 -6.85 -8.55
C GLY A 59 7.33 -5.51 -8.41
N LYS A 60 7.05 -4.80 -7.31
CA LYS A 60 7.64 -3.50 -7.06
C LYS A 60 7.83 -3.25 -5.57
N ALA A 61 8.95 -2.63 -5.24
CA ALA A 61 9.28 -2.08 -3.92
C ALA A 61 9.12 -0.56 -3.94
N ALA A 62 8.57 -0.01 -2.86
CA ALA A 62 8.56 1.42 -2.57
C ALA A 62 9.14 1.64 -1.17
N PRO A 63 10.48 1.56 -1.01
CA PRO A 63 11.15 1.64 0.28
C PRO A 63 10.99 3.03 0.90
N VAL A 64 10.90 3.07 2.22
CA VAL A 64 10.70 4.30 2.97
C VAL A 64 11.75 4.41 4.08
N ALA A 65 12.44 5.55 4.15
CA ALA A 65 13.49 5.82 5.14
C ALA A 65 12.98 5.68 6.60
N ARG A 66 11.69 5.93 6.86
CA ARG A 66 11.04 5.72 8.17
C ARG A 66 11.24 4.29 8.69
N TYR A 67 11.34 3.31 7.80
CA TYR A 67 11.55 1.89 8.12
C TYR A 67 13.00 1.43 7.88
N GLY A 68 13.94 2.37 7.71
CA GLY A 68 15.35 2.06 7.47
C GLY A 68 15.63 1.50 6.08
N GLU A 69 14.74 1.69 5.11
CA GLU A 69 14.85 1.13 3.77
C GLU A 69 15.09 2.20 2.71
N SER A 70 15.82 1.83 1.67
CA SER A 70 16.11 2.64 0.48
C SER A 70 16.10 1.79 -0.79
N ALA A 71 16.11 2.43 -1.97
CA ALA A 71 16.23 1.71 -3.23
C ALA A 71 17.53 0.90 -3.29
N GLU A 72 18.62 1.41 -2.71
CA GLU A 72 19.92 0.72 -2.59
C GLU A 72 19.79 -0.54 -1.73
N SER A 73 19.11 -0.48 -0.59
CA SER A 73 18.91 -1.66 0.29
C SER A 73 18.11 -2.74 -0.42
N VAL A 74 17.05 -2.35 -1.16
CA VAL A 74 16.25 -3.28 -1.97
C VAL A 74 17.09 -3.95 -3.06
N GLU A 75 17.88 -3.17 -3.83
CA GLU A 75 18.77 -3.74 -4.86
C GLU A 75 19.82 -4.68 -4.25
N ALA A 76 20.38 -4.31 -3.10
CA ALA A 76 21.35 -5.14 -2.38
C ALA A 76 20.70 -6.45 -1.89
N PHE A 77 19.45 -6.40 -1.41
CA PHE A 77 18.68 -7.60 -1.04
C PHE A 77 18.47 -8.50 -2.26
N CYS A 78 17.97 -7.96 -3.38
CA CYS A 78 17.72 -8.73 -4.60
C CYS A 78 18.99 -9.43 -5.13
N LYS A 79 20.17 -8.80 -5.01
CA LYS A 79 21.45 -9.40 -5.41
C LYS A 79 21.86 -10.60 -4.55
N ARG A 80 21.41 -10.68 -3.28
CA ARG A 80 21.70 -11.79 -2.37
C ARG A 80 20.72 -12.96 -2.51
N VAL A 81 19.59 -12.77 -3.20
CA VAL A 81 18.56 -13.79 -3.36
C VAL A 81 19.06 -14.89 -4.30
N ASP A 82 19.05 -16.13 -3.84
CA ASP A 82 19.19 -17.30 -4.70
C ASP A 82 17.88 -17.57 -5.42
N ALA A 83 17.80 -17.17 -6.69
CA ALA A 83 16.58 -17.29 -7.48
C ALA A 83 16.13 -18.75 -7.69
N ARG A 84 17.03 -19.75 -7.50
CA ARG A 84 16.69 -21.18 -7.54
C ARG A 84 15.76 -21.62 -6.41
N LYS A 85 15.66 -20.82 -5.35
CA LYS A 85 14.74 -21.03 -4.22
C LYS A 85 13.35 -20.41 -4.42
N LEU A 86 13.14 -19.75 -5.57
CA LEU A 86 11.88 -19.09 -5.92
C LEU A 86 11.15 -19.87 -7.01
N SER A 87 9.84 -20.02 -6.87
CA SER A 87 9.00 -20.72 -7.84
C SER A 87 7.59 -20.16 -7.87
N PHE A 88 7.00 -20.06 -9.06
CA PHE A 88 5.59 -19.72 -9.22
C PHE A 88 4.65 -20.84 -8.78
N ASN A 89 5.17 -22.07 -8.64
CA ASN A 89 4.39 -23.22 -8.18
C ASN A 89 4.32 -23.31 -6.65
N ASP A 90 5.25 -22.66 -5.94
CA ASP A 90 5.30 -22.67 -4.48
C ASP A 90 5.76 -21.30 -3.94
N VAL A 91 4.82 -20.38 -3.92
CA VAL A 91 5.03 -19.02 -3.38
C VAL A 91 5.38 -19.06 -1.89
N THR A 92 4.77 -19.99 -1.14
CA THR A 92 4.97 -20.09 0.31
C THR A 92 6.41 -20.45 0.67
N SER A 93 6.98 -21.49 0.05
CA SER A 93 8.37 -21.87 0.27
C SER A 93 9.34 -20.76 -0.14
N GLY A 94 9.08 -20.07 -1.25
CA GLY A 94 9.84 -18.90 -1.67
C GLY A 94 9.84 -17.79 -0.62
N MET A 95 8.68 -17.47 -0.06
CA MET A 95 8.56 -16.44 0.98
C MET A 95 9.20 -16.86 2.30
N ASN A 96 9.12 -18.12 2.69
CA ASN A 96 9.81 -18.65 3.87
C ASN A 96 11.33 -18.54 3.72
N TYR A 97 11.87 -18.86 2.55
CA TYR A 97 13.28 -18.66 2.23
C TYR A 97 13.69 -17.19 2.35
N LEU A 98 12.91 -16.26 1.77
CA LEU A 98 13.18 -14.83 1.86
C LEU A 98 13.08 -14.31 3.31
N GLY A 99 12.15 -14.84 4.10
CA GLY A 99 12.00 -14.52 5.51
C GLY A 99 13.20 -14.94 6.36
N ALA A 100 13.76 -16.13 6.09
CA ALA A 100 14.93 -16.65 6.79
C ALA A 100 16.23 -15.86 6.47
N ASN A 101 16.30 -15.20 5.31
CA ASN A 101 17.48 -14.43 4.91
C ASN A 101 17.64 -13.08 5.65
N SER A 102 16.55 -12.51 6.14
CA SER A 102 16.57 -11.22 6.86
C SER A 102 15.28 -11.06 7.66
N PRO A 103 15.32 -10.54 8.89
CA PRO A 103 14.11 -10.16 9.63
C PRO A 103 13.44 -8.88 9.10
N GLY A 104 14.20 -8.01 8.38
CA GLY A 104 13.74 -6.77 7.76
C GLY A 104 13.54 -6.87 6.25
N ASP A 105 13.95 -5.83 5.52
CA ASP A 105 13.88 -5.73 4.05
C ASP A 105 12.44 -5.95 3.51
N MET A 106 11.43 -5.40 4.21
CA MET A 106 10.03 -5.69 3.94
C MET A 106 9.59 -5.19 2.57
N SER A 107 10.12 -4.05 2.10
CA SER A 107 9.82 -3.54 0.77
C SER A 107 10.39 -4.43 -0.35
N ALA A 108 11.59 -5.00 -0.16
CA ALA A 108 12.16 -5.97 -1.10
C ALA A 108 11.36 -7.27 -1.12
N LYS A 109 10.99 -7.79 0.05
CA LYS A 109 10.11 -8.98 0.17
C LYS A 109 8.75 -8.73 -0.45
N CYS A 110 8.19 -7.52 -0.29
CA CYS A 110 6.95 -7.12 -0.94
C CYS A 110 7.06 -7.24 -2.45
N ALA A 111 8.13 -6.71 -3.06
CA ALA A 111 8.33 -6.80 -4.50
C ALA A 111 8.42 -8.27 -4.97
N LEU A 112 9.17 -9.10 -4.26
CA LEU A 112 9.34 -10.52 -4.59
C LEU A 112 8.05 -11.31 -4.38
N ASN A 113 7.30 -11.06 -3.31
CA ASN A 113 6.00 -11.69 -3.08
C ASN A 113 5.00 -11.36 -4.19
N ILE A 114 4.92 -10.08 -4.56
CA ILE A 114 4.03 -9.65 -5.65
C ILE A 114 4.43 -10.32 -6.97
N ALA A 115 5.74 -10.36 -7.30
CA ALA A 115 6.22 -11.00 -8.50
C ALA A 115 5.93 -12.52 -8.52
N LEU A 116 6.11 -13.19 -7.38
CA LEU A 116 5.77 -14.62 -7.25
C LEU A 116 4.27 -14.87 -7.44
N LEU A 117 3.42 -14.06 -6.81
CA LEU A 117 1.96 -14.19 -6.94
C LEU A 117 1.47 -13.81 -8.34
N ASP A 118 2.06 -12.79 -8.98
CA ASP A 118 1.74 -12.42 -10.36
C ASP A 118 2.03 -13.59 -11.32
N GLY A 119 3.23 -14.17 -11.23
CA GLY A 119 3.62 -15.33 -12.04
C GLY A 119 2.75 -16.57 -11.77
N ALA A 120 2.48 -16.87 -10.50
CA ALA A 120 1.61 -17.99 -10.10
C ALA A 120 0.18 -17.83 -10.63
N ALA A 121 -0.39 -16.64 -10.50
CA ALA A 121 -1.74 -16.34 -10.97
C ALA A 121 -1.82 -16.34 -12.51
N ARG A 122 -0.78 -15.86 -13.22
CA ARG A 122 -0.67 -15.96 -14.69
C ARG A 122 -0.61 -17.40 -15.15
N ARG A 123 0.18 -18.26 -14.52
CA ARG A 123 0.21 -19.71 -14.81
C ARG A 123 -1.16 -20.35 -14.60
N ALA A 124 -1.86 -19.96 -13.54
CA ALA A 124 -3.23 -20.43 -13.26
C ALA A 124 -4.30 -19.78 -14.15
N ARG A 125 -3.95 -18.84 -15.03
CA ARG A 125 -4.87 -18.03 -15.86
C ARG A 125 -5.96 -17.37 -15.04
N LYS A 126 -5.59 -16.79 -13.89
CA LYS A 126 -6.47 -16.05 -12.97
C LYS A 126 -5.88 -14.69 -12.68
N SER A 127 -6.75 -13.71 -12.37
CA SER A 127 -6.32 -12.51 -11.66
C SER A 127 -5.90 -12.85 -10.22
N ILE A 128 -5.10 -12.02 -9.55
CA ILE A 128 -4.67 -12.30 -8.17
C ILE A 128 -5.87 -12.42 -7.22
N HIS A 129 -6.87 -11.52 -7.30
CA HIS A 129 -8.05 -11.63 -6.45
C HIS A 129 -8.82 -12.96 -6.64
N ASN A 130 -8.89 -13.49 -7.86
CA ASN A 130 -9.50 -14.79 -8.13
C ASN A 130 -8.59 -15.96 -7.74
N PHE A 131 -7.27 -15.79 -7.83
CA PHE A 131 -6.30 -16.77 -7.34
C PHE A 131 -6.38 -16.93 -5.82
N LEU A 132 -6.55 -15.83 -5.10
CA LEU A 132 -6.79 -15.78 -3.65
C LEU A 132 -8.23 -16.13 -3.23
N LYS A 133 -9.13 -16.38 -4.16
CA LYS A 133 -10.56 -16.66 -3.94
C LYS A 133 -11.32 -15.51 -3.24
N LEU A 134 -10.89 -14.28 -3.43
CA LEU A 134 -11.55 -13.09 -2.88
C LEU A 134 -12.64 -12.56 -3.83
N GLY A 135 -12.43 -12.68 -5.14
CA GLY A 135 -13.21 -11.94 -6.13
C GLY A 135 -12.85 -10.46 -6.16
N PHE A 136 -13.60 -9.69 -6.93
CA PHE A 136 -13.52 -8.23 -6.98
C PHE A 136 -14.84 -7.69 -7.57
N ARG A 137 -15.57 -6.91 -6.80
CA ARG A 137 -16.79 -6.26 -7.25
C ARG A 137 -16.44 -4.97 -7.98
N GLU A 138 -16.50 -5.02 -9.30
CA GLU A 138 -16.23 -3.86 -10.15
C GLU A 138 -17.13 -2.67 -9.78
N ASN A 139 -16.58 -1.47 -9.82
CA ASN A 139 -17.27 -0.21 -9.54
C ASN A 139 -17.89 -0.08 -8.13
N HIS A 140 -17.45 -0.91 -7.17
CA HIS A 140 -17.96 -0.90 -5.80
C HIS A 140 -16.98 -0.26 -4.81
N HIS A 141 -15.70 -0.36 -5.07
CA HIS A 141 -14.64 0.06 -4.15
C HIS A 141 -14.24 1.51 -4.38
N VAL A 142 -14.26 2.32 -3.32
CA VAL A 142 -13.95 3.75 -3.39
C VAL A 142 -12.64 4.03 -2.64
N THR A 143 -11.67 4.63 -3.34
CA THR A 143 -10.44 5.14 -2.74
C THR A 143 -10.54 6.61 -2.39
N SER A 144 -9.78 7.07 -1.39
CA SER A 144 -9.54 8.49 -1.15
C SER A 144 -8.50 9.06 -2.14
N PHE A 145 -8.44 10.39 -2.24
CA PHE A 145 -7.36 11.11 -2.89
C PHE A 145 -6.63 11.97 -1.86
N THR A 146 -5.30 11.90 -1.83
CA THR A 146 -4.49 12.48 -0.76
C THR A 146 -4.06 13.91 -1.07
N ILE A 147 -4.29 14.80 -0.11
CA ILE A 147 -3.84 16.19 -0.08
C ILE A 147 -2.70 16.30 0.95
N GLY A 148 -1.47 16.46 0.48
CA GLY A 148 -0.30 16.69 1.35
C GLY A 148 -0.31 18.10 1.95
N ILE A 149 0.47 18.29 3.02
CA ILE A 149 0.62 19.58 3.70
C ILE A 149 1.22 20.62 2.74
N ASP A 150 0.61 21.81 2.69
CA ASP A 150 1.10 22.93 1.87
C ASP A 150 0.51 24.26 2.42
N ARG A 151 0.78 25.38 1.74
CA ARG A 151 0.15 26.67 2.04
C ARG A 151 -1.33 26.65 1.62
N ALA A 152 -2.17 27.42 2.29
CA ALA A 152 -3.62 27.45 2.09
C ALA A 152 -4.06 27.64 0.62
N GLU A 153 -3.38 28.50 -0.15
CA GLU A 153 -3.70 28.70 -1.57
C GLU A 153 -3.43 27.45 -2.40
N VAL A 154 -2.33 26.73 -2.10
CA VAL A 154 -1.97 25.47 -2.80
C VAL A 154 -2.94 24.35 -2.40
N ILE A 155 -3.37 24.31 -1.14
CA ILE A 155 -4.42 23.38 -0.66
C ILE A 155 -5.71 23.58 -1.46
N ARG A 156 -6.20 24.84 -1.60
CA ARG A 156 -7.40 25.12 -2.41
C ARG A 156 -7.26 24.58 -3.83
N LYS A 157 -6.11 24.84 -4.46
CA LYS A 157 -5.83 24.37 -5.83
C LYS A 157 -5.88 22.83 -5.91
N LYS A 158 -5.14 22.13 -5.05
CA LYS A 158 -5.12 20.66 -5.01
C LYS A 158 -6.52 20.06 -4.77
N VAL A 159 -7.31 20.67 -3.89
CA VAL A 159 -8.68 20.22 -3.60
C VAL A 159 -9.60 20.41 -4.81
N LEU A 160 -9.47 21.53 -5.54
CA LEU A 160 -10.23 21.77 -6.78
C LEU A 160 -9.84 20.79 -7.89
N GLU A 161 -8.56 20.46 -8.04
CA GLU A 161 -8.06 19.42 -8.96
C GLU A 161 -8.63 18.04 -8.59
N ALA A 162 -8.75 17.76 -7.29
CA ALA A 162 -9.30 16.52 -6.77
C ALA A 162 -10.83 16.49 -6.61
N ARG A 163 -11.56 17.52 -7.14
CA ARG A 163 -13.03 17.67 -6.94
C ARG A 163 -13.86 16.44 -7.32
N ARG A 164 -13.38 15.64 -8.27
CA ARG A 164 -14.04 14.42 -8.75
C ARG A 164 -14.01 13.27 -7.73
N PHE A 165 -13.07 13.27 -6.77
CA PHE A 165 -12.98 12.22 -5.76
C PHE A 165 -14.00 12.47 -4.64
N PRO A 166 -14.80 11.47 -4.26
CA PRO A 166 -15.82 11.65 -3.21
C PRO A 166 -15.22 11.78 -1.81
N ILE A 167 -14.00 11.29 -1.60
CA ILE A 167 -13.31 11.26 -0.31
C ILE A 167 -11.90 11.82 -0.50
N LEU A 168 -11.50 12.73 0.38
CA LEU A 168 -10.12 13.22 0.44
C LEU A 168 -9.43 12.70 1.70
N LYS A 169 -8.16 12.30 1.57
CA LYS A 169 -7.26 12.11 2.72
C LYS A 169 -6.43 13.36 2.91
N VAL A 170 -6.45 13.93 4.10
CA VAL A 170 -5.77 15.20 4.39
C VAL A 170 -4.68 14.98 5.40
N LYS A 171 -3.46 15.37 5.03
CA LYS A 171 -2.31 15.31 5.93
C LYS A 171 -2.32 16.51 6.87
N VAL A 172 -2.15 16.25 8.17
CA VAL A 172 -2.06 17.25 9.25
C VAL A 172 -0.82 16.99 10.12
N GLY A 173 -0.64 17.72 11.21
CA GLY A 173 0.53 17.64 12.09
C GLY A 173 1.51 18.80 11.87
N ALA A 174 1.07 19.90 11.25
CA ALA A 174 1.82 21.14 11.07
C ALA A 174 1.15 22.30 11.80
N ALA A 175 1.90 23.39 11.99
CA ALA A 175 1.38 24.59 12.70
C ALA A 175 0.16 25.22 12.00
N ASP A 176 0.05 25.08 10.68
CA ASP A 176 -0.98 25.72 9.87
C ASP A 176 -2.22 24.84 9.60
N ASP A 177 -2.36 23.71 10.28
CA ASP A 177 -3.45 22.73 10.03
C ASP A 177 -4.85 23.38 10.04
N ALA A 178 -5.12 24.25 11.01
CA ALA A 178 -6.42 24.94 11.09
C ALA A 178 -6.70 25.85 9.88
N ALA A 179 -5.67 26.53 9.37
CA ALA A 179 -5.78 27.36 8.16
C ALA A 179 -5.99 26.50 6.91
N ASN A 180 -5.26 25.38 6.83
CA ASN A 180 -5.36 24.43 5.72
C ASN A 180 -6.72 23.74 5.64
N LEU A 181 -7.27 23.33 6.79
CA LEU A 181 -8.62 22.73 6.86
C LEU A 181 -9.71 23.76 6.51
N ARG A 182 -9.58 25.02 6.96
CA ARG A 182 -10.49 26.09 6.54
C ARG A 182 -10.42 26.30 5.02
N ALA A 183 -9.22 26.42 4.46
CA ALA A 183 -9.01 26.58 3.01
C ALA A 183 -9.61 25.44 2.19
N LEU A 184 -9.52 24.20 2.69
CA LEU A 184 -10.17 23.04 2.10
C LEU A 184 -11.69 23.19 2.14
N ARG A 185 -12.26 23.52 3.31
CA ARG A 185 -13.72 23.64 3.49
C ARG A 185 -14.35 24.79 2.70
N GLU A 186 -13.61 25.86 2.43
CA GLU A 186 -14.06 26.96 1.54
C GLU A 186 -14.38 26.47 0.12
N VAL A 187 -13.66 25.45 -0.39
CA VAL A 187 -13.82 24.94 -1.77
C VAL A 187 -14.46 23.55 -1.83
N ALA A 188 -14.59 22.88 -0.69
CA ALA A 188 -15.18 21.54 -0.59
C ALA A 188 -15.92 21.37 0.76
N PRO A 189 -17.06 22.08 0.98
CA PRO A 189 -17.70 22.19 2.28
C PRO A 189 -18.28 20.87 2.82
N ASP A 190 -18.68 19.96 1.95
CA ASP A 190 -19.38 18.71 2.27
C ASP A 190 -18.60 17.45 1.90
N LYS A 191 -17.34 17.60 1.49
CA LYS A 191 -16.49 16.49 1.11
C LYS A 191 -16.11 15.63 2.32
N TRP A 192 -16.27 14.29 2.20
CA TRP A 192 -15.78 13.38 3.22
C TRP A 192 -14.27 13.42 3.36
N LEU A 193 -13.77 13.49 4.58
CA LEU A 193 -12.35 13.54 4.90
C LEU A 193 -11.91 12.33 5.74
N ARG A 194 -10.71 11.88 5.48
CA ARG A 194 -9.87 11.03 6.34
C ARG A 194 -8.67 11.86 6.73
N VAL A 195 -8.42 12.01 8.01
CA VAL A 195 -7.34 12.88 8.50
C VAL A 195 -6.18 12.01 8.94
N ASP A 196 -4.99 12.28 8.43
CA ASP A 196 -3.78 11.53 8.76
C ASP A 196 -2.74 12.48 9.38
N ALA A 197 -2.47 12.29 10.66
CA ALA A 197 -1.52 13.09 11.41
C ALA A 197 -0.06 12.61 11.28
N ASN A 198 0.18 11.42 10.72
CA ASN A 198 1.51 10.86 10.51
C ASN A 198 2.44 11.00 11.72
N GLU A 199 1.97 10.62 12.91
CA GLU A 199 2.72 10.73 14.17
C GLU A 199 2.99 12.19 14.60
N GLY A 200 2.24 13.17 14.10
CA GLY A 200 2.52 14.61 14.28
C GLY A 200 2.18 15.18 15.67
N TRP A 201 1.33 14.53 16.45
CA TRP A 201 0.93 14.97 17.78
C TRP A 201 1.65 14.17 18.85
N GLN A 202 2.27 14.87 19.82
CA GLN A 202 3.26 14.24 20.70
C GLN A 202 2.67 13.61 21.97
N THR A 203 1.51 14.09 22.43
CA THR A 203 0.86 13.61 23.66
C THR A 203 -0.59 13.20 23.40
N LYS A 204 -1.12 12.35 24.29
CA LYS A 204 -2.53 11.92 24.21
C LYS A 204 -3.49 13.08 24.48
N GLU A 205 -3.11 14.05 25.33
CA GLU A 205 -3.89 15.23 25.63
C GLU A 205 -3.95 16.16 24.41
N GLN A 206 -2.82 16.45 23.77
CA GLN A 206 -2.76 17.18 22.51
C GLN A 206 -3.59 16.48 21.43
N SER A 207 -3.45 15.16 21.31
CA SER A 207 -4.19 14.37 20.32
C SER A 207 -5.70 14.46 20.56
N LEU A 208 -6.15 14.34 21.82
CA LEU A 208 -7.57 14.45 22.14
C LEU A 208 -8.11 15.84 21.80
N GLU A 209 -7.41 16.91 22.21
CA GLU A 209 -7.80 18.29 21.88
C GLU A 209 -7.95 18.51 20.37
N MET A 210 -6.97 18.02 19.58
CA MET A 210 -7.02 18.14 18.11
C MET A 210 -8.19 17.35 17.53
N ILE A 211 -8.43 16.13 18.03
CA ILE A 211 -9.54 15.28 17.57
C ILE A 211 -10.89 15.90 17.93
N GLU A 212 -11.05 16.47 19.13
CA GLU A 212 -12.28 17.17 19.55
C GLU A 212 -12.59 18.38 18.65
N ARG A 213 -11.56 19.15 18.27
CA ARG A 213 -11.70 20.24 17.29
C ARG A 213 -12.14 19.72 15.92
N LEU A 214 -11.52 18.65 15.44
CA LEU A 214 -11.84 18.01 14.17
C LEU A 214 -13.25 17.41 14.18
N ALA A 215 -13.72 16.88 15.29
CA ALA A 215 -15.05 16.28 15.44
C ALA A 215 -16.21 17.28 15.31
N GLN A 216 -15.92 18.60 15.34
CA GLN A 216 -16.93 19.63 14.99
C GLN A 216 -17.32 19.56 13.50
N ASP A 217 -16.50 18.95 12.67
CA ASP A 217 -16.75 18.70 11.25
C ASP A 217 -17.36 17.31 11.05
N LYS A 218 -18.67 17.28 10.80
CA LYS A 218 -19.45 16.03 10.62
C LYS A 218 -19.03 15.18 9.42
N PHE A 219 -18.19 15.71 8.54
CA PHE A 219 -17.70 15.01 7.36
C PHE A 219 -16.30 14.37 7.54
N ILE A 220 -15.81 14.23 8.78
CA ILE A 220 -14.59 13.48 9.08
C ILE A 220 -14.92 12.06 9.47
N GLN A 221 -14.34 11.08 8.73
CA GLN A 221 -14.60 9.66 8.96
C GLN A 221 -13.78 9.10 10.12
N PHE A 222 -12.50 9.43 10.18
CA PHE A 222 -11.56 8.95 11.22
C PHE A 222 -10.24 9.75 11.20
N ILE A 223 -9.44 9.53 12.24
CA ILE A 223 -8.08 10.05 12.38
C ILE A 223 -7.08 8.89 12.28
N GLU A 224 -6.07 9.02 11.43
CA GLU A 224 -5.00 8.03 11.24
C GLU A 224 -3.74 8.48 11.97
N GLN A 225 -3.13 7.56 12.72
CA GLN A 225 -1.86 7.63 13.44
C GLN A 225 -1.57 9.00 14.08
N PRO A 226 -2.34 9.43 15.07
CA PRO A 226 -2.16 10.73 15.74
C PRO A 226 -0.82 10.87 16.44
N MET A 227 -0.38 9.85 17.20
CA MET A 227 0.85 9.86 17.99
C MET A 227 1.92 8.92 17.44
N PRO A 228 3.20 9.07 17.87
CA PRO A 228 4.28 8.14 17.50
C PRO A 228 3.94 6.69 17.82
N ALA A 229 4.30 5.76 16.93
CA ALA A 229 4.04 4.32 17.10
C ALA A 229 4.65 3.75 18.39
N ALA A 230 5.73 4.35 18.89
CA ALA A 230 6.38 3.98 20.16
C ALA A 230 5.61 4.43 21.41
N THR A 231 4.50 5.16 21.27
CA THR A 231 3.67 5.61 22.41
C THR A 231 3.18 4.40 23.22
N PRO A 232 3.25 4.45 24.56
CA PRO A 232 2.81 3.35 25.42
C PRO A 232 1.35 2.95 25.20
N VAL A 233 1.06 1.66 25.27
CA VAL A 233 -0.30 1.10 25.10
C VAL A 233 -1.32 1.80 25.99
N LYS A 234 -0.99 2.09 27.25
CA LYS A 234 -1.87 2.80 28.19
C LYS A 234 -2.34 4.17 27.67
N ASP A 235 -1.48 4.89 26.94
CA ASP A 235 -1.82 6.22 26.41
C ASP A 235 -2.68 6.11 25.16
N TRP A 236 -2.45 5.10 24.33
CA TRP A 236 -3.32 4.74 23.21
C TRP A 236 -4.73 4.34 23.67
N THR A 237 -4.81 3.44 24.66
CA THR A 237 -6.08 2.98 25.23
C THR A 237 -6.85 4.15 25.87
N TRP A 238 -6.16 5.05 26.57
CA TRP A 238 -6.73 6.26 27.14
C TRP A 238 -7.33 7.16 26.07
N LEU A 239 -6.60 7.36 24.95
CA LEU A 239 -7.05 8.19 23.83
C LEU A 239 -8.23 7.54 23.11
N LYS A 240 -8.15 6.23 22.81
CA LYS A 240 -9.23 5.46 22.17
C LYS A 240 -10.56 5.59 22.93
N GLN A 241 -10.54 5.47 24.26
CA GLN A 241 -11.74 5.53 25.09
C GLN A 241 -12.41 6.92 25.12
N ARG A 242 -11.67 7.99 24.79
CA ARG A 242 -12.13 9.38 24.89
C ARG A 242 -12.34 10.04 23.52
N SER A 243 -11.75 9.50 22.49
CA SER A 243 -11.81 10.08 21.15
C SER A 243 -13.24 10.06 20.59
N PRO A 244 -13.80 11.22 20.21
CA PRO A 244 -15.11 11.28 19.56
C PRO A 244 -15.09 10.76 18.11
N LEU A 245 -13.91 10.61 17.50
CA LEU A 245 -13.73 10.04 16.17
C LEU A 245 -12.99 8.72 16.24
N PRO A 246 -13.24 7.77 15.31
CA PRO A 246 -12.43 6.55 15.21
C PRO A 246 -10.96 6.88 14.98
N ILE A 247 -10.06 6.10 15.60
CA ILE A 247 -8.60 6.20 15.43
C ILE A 247 -8.09 4.97 14.71
N PHE A 248 -7.29 5.17 13.66
CA PHE A 248 -6.69 4.11 12.85
C PHE A 248 -5.17 4.05 13.06
N ALA A 249 -4.64 2.83 13.19
CA ALA A 249 -3.20 2.58 13.21
C ALA A 249 -2.65 2.51 11.77
N ASP A 250 -1.55 3.22 11.49
CA ASP A 250 -0.72 3.03 10.30
C ASP A 250 0.67 2.53 10.72
N GLU A 251 1.50 3.42 11.26
CA GLU A 251 2.85 3.10 11.70
C GLU A 251 2.89 2.14 12.90
N SER A 252 1.77 1.91 13.56
CA SER A 252 1.62 0.97 14.68
C SER A 252 1.20 -0.44 14.28
N TYR A 253 0.90 -0.71 12.99
CA TYR A 253 0.42 -2.00 12.49
C TYR A 253 1.28 -2.49 11.33
N HIS A 254 2.01 -3.59 11.51
CA HIS A 254 2.94 -4.13 10.52
C HIS A 254 2.62 -5.55 10.07
N HIS A 255 2.08 -6.40 10.95
CA HIS A 255 1.81 -7.81 10.66
C HIS A 255 0.64 -8.35 11.49
N ALA A 256 0.17 -9.54 11.15
CA ALA A 256 -0.98 -10.18 11.80
C ALA A 256 -0.86 -10.29 13.33
N ALA A 257 0.35 -10.48 13.86
CA ALA A 257 0.57 -10.57 15.29
C ALA A 257 0.33 -9.27 16.07
N ASP A 258 0.27 -8.12 15.39
CA ASP A 258 -0.06 -6.83 16.02
C ASP A 258 -1.56 -6.65 16.27
N ALA A 259 -2.42 -7.54 15.74
CA ALA A 259 -3.86 -7.33 15.69
C ALA A 259 -4.50 -7.20 17.08
N GLU A 260 -4.17 -8.07 18.02
CA GLU A 260 -4.73 -8.03 19.38
C GLU A 260 -4.33 -6.74 20.11
N ARG A 261 -3.04 -6.39 20.09
CA ARG A 261 -2.54 -5.14 20.68
C ARG A 261 -3.21 -3.92 20.03
N CYS A 262 -3.36 -3.92 18.71
CA CYS A 262 -4.02 -2.81 18.02
C CYS A 262 -5.52 -2.75 18.31
N ALA A 263 -6.19 -3.88 18.59
CA ALA A 263 -7.59 -3.88 19.01
C ALA A 263 -7.81 -3.21 20.38
N GLU A 264 -6.82 -3.23 21.26
CA GLU A 264 -6.88 -2.48 22.51
C GLU A 264 -6.75 -0.96 22.29
N CYS A 265 -5.95 -0.55 21.30
CA CYS A 265 -5.48 0.82 21.09
C CYS A 265 -6.24 1.62 20.02
N PHE A 266 -6.82 0.94 19.02
CA PHE A 266 -7.36 1.57 17.82
C PHE A 266 -8.74 1.01 17.47
N HIS A 267 -9.47 1.72 16.61
CA HIS A 267 -10.74 1.29 16.05
C HIS A 267 -10.57 0.58 14.70
N GLY A 268 -9.45 0.83 14.04
CA GLY A 268 -9.10 0.22 12.76
C GLY A 268 -7.61 0.29 12.47
N VAL A 269 -7.21 -0.35 11.36
CA VAL A 269 -5.82 -0.45 10.93
C VAL A 269 -5.67 -0.14 9.45
N ASN A 270 -4.54 0.48 9.08
CA ASN A 270 -4.11 0.69 7.71
C ASN A 270 -2.98 -0.29 7.36
N VAL A 271 -3.28 -1.26 6.53
CA VAL A 271 -2.34 -2.25 6.00
C VAL A 271 -1.70 -1.71 4.73
N LYS A 272 -0.37 -1.68 4.68
CA LYS A 272 0.38 -1.31 3.47
C LYS A 272 1.28 -2.46 3.05
N LEU A 273 1.24 -2.85 1.78
CA LEU A 273 1.97 -4.01 1.26
C LEU A 273 3.47 -3.93 1.56
N VAL A 274 4.05 -2.75 1.43
CA VAL A 274 5.50 -2.54 1.68
C VAL A 274 5.89 -2.66 3.15
N LYS A 275 4.96 -2.45 4.09
CA LYS A 275 5.19 -2.65 5.52
C LYS A 275 5.08 -4.13 5.91
N THR A 276 4.09 -4.82 5.34
CA THR A 276 3.81 -6.22 5.67
C THR A 276 4.71 -7.21 4.94
N GLY A 277 5.34 -6.81 3.82
CA GLY A 277 6.17 -7.69 3.00
C GLY A 277 5.42 -8.33 1.82
N GLY A 278 4.29 -7.74 1.40
CA GLY A 278 3.56 -8.11 0.18
C GLY A 278 2.12 -8.52 0.38
N ILE A 279 1.48 -9.01 -0.68
CA ILE A 279 0.06 -9.38 -0.72
C ILE A 279 -0.26 -10.51 0.27
N SER A 280 0.59 -11.56 0.35
CA SER A 280 0.33 -12.71 1.23
C SER A 280 0.26 -12.29 2.70
N ALA A 281 1.26 -11.56 3.18
CA ALA A 281 1.30 -11.10 4.56
C ALA A 281 0.24 -10.00 4.84
N ALA A 282 -0.08 -9.16 3.86
CA ALA A 282 -1.16 -8.19 3.98
C ALA A 282 -2.54 -8.86 4.07
N PHE A 283 -2.76 -9.94 3.31
CA PHE A 283 -3.95 -10.77 3.41
C PHE A 283 -4.13 -11.32 4.84
N ASP A 284 -3.07 -11.93 5.40
CA ASP A 284 -3.09 -12.46 6.76
C ASP A 284 -3.32 -11.35 7.81
N ALA A 285 -2.68 -10.19 7.63
CA ALA A 285 -2.85 -9.04 8.52
C ALA A 285 -4.28 -8.50 8.49
N LEU A 286 -4.91 -8.38 7.32
CA LEU A 286 -6.30 -7.95 7.18
C LEU A 286 -7.26 -8.95 7.84
N GLN A 287 -7.05 -10.25 7.63
CA GLN A 287 -7.88 -11.28 8.26
C GLN A 287 -7.74 -11.27 9.79
N ALA A 288 -6.51 -11.14 10.30
CA ALA A 288 -6.26 -11.05 11.75
C ALA A 288 -6.95 -9.82 12.37
N ALA A 289 -6.85 -8.66 11.72
CA ALA A 289 -7.52 -7.43 12.16
C ALA A 289 -9.05 -7.59 12.21
N ARG A 290 -9.65 -8.16 11.16
CA ARG A 290 -11.10 -8.43 11.12
C ARG A 290 -11.55 -9.39 12.19
N LYS A 291 -10.76 -10.44 12.47
CA LYS A 291 -11.06 -11.44 13.50
C LYS A 291 -11.18 -10.83 14.91
N VAL A 292 -10.41 -9.79 15.20
CA VAL A 292 -10.46 -9.08 16.49
C VAL A 292 -11.38 -7.85 16.46
N GLY A 293 -12.19 -7.68 15.41
CA GLY A 293 -13.21 -6.62 15.32
C GLY A 293 -12.69 -5.25 14.88
N LEU A 294 -11.45 -5.13 14.41
CA LEU A 294 -10.92 -3.90 13.86
C LEU A 294 -11.50 -3.61 12.47
N LYS A 295 -11.77 -2.35 12.19
CA LYS A 295 -12.00 -1.87 10.83
C LYS A 295 -10.70 -1.97 10.02
N THR A 296 -10.82 -2.30 8.74
CA THR A 296 -9.67 -2.55 7.88
C THR A 296 -9.57 -1.53 6.75
N MET A 297 -8.36 -1.06 6.51
CA MET A 297 -8.00 -0.25 5.36
C MET A 297 -6.75 -0.82 4.69
N VAL A 298 -6.72 -0.81 3.37
CA VAL A 298 -5.47 -0.94 2.61
C VAL A 298 -5.07 0.44 2.12
N GLY A 299 -3.84 0.83 2.48
CA GLY A 299 -3.22 2.06 2.03
C GLY A 299 -2.00 1.80 1.15
N CYS A 300 -1.39 2.91 0.71
CA CYS A 300 -0.19 2.89 -0.13
C CYS A 300 0.85 3.90 0.34
N MET A 301 2.00 3.87 -0.29
CA MET A 301 2.96 4.97 -0.35
C MET A 301 2.76 5.74 -1.67
N ILE A 302 3.67 6.63 -2.02
CA ILE A 302 3.72 7.15 -3.40
C ILE A 302 4.31 6.05 -4.27
N GLU A 303 3.48 5.47 -5.13
CA GLU A 303 3.74 4.21 -5.80
C GLU A 303 3.24 4.25 -7.25
N SER A 304 3.65 3.30 -8.09
CA SER A 304 3.09 3.14 -9.43
C SER A 304 1.91 2.17 -9.45
N SER A 305 1.25 2.10 -10.59
CA SER A 305 0.13 1.19 -10.87
C SER A 305 0.42 -0.28 -10.53
N VAL A 306 1.68 -0.72 -10.44
CA VAL A 306 2.04 -2.08 -10.04
C VAL A 306 1.63 -2.37 -8.59
N LEU A 307 2.09 -1.52 -7.64
CA LEU A 307 1.75 -1.67 -6.22
C LEU A 307 0.28 -1.32 -5.94
N ILE A 308 -0.24 -0.30 -6.60
CA ILE A 308 -1.65 0.10 -6.46
C ILE A 308 -2.59 -1.02 -6.94
N SER A 309 -2.30 -1.67 -8.07
CA SER A 309 -3.08 -2.84 -8.51
C SER A 309 -2.93 -4.01 -7.55
N ALA A 310 -1.71 -4.24 -7.03
CA ALA A 310 -1.47 -5.28 -6.02
C ALA A 310 -2.33 -5.06 -4.77
N ALA A 311 -2.39 -3.82 -4.26
CA ALA A 311 -3.22 -3.44 -3.12
C ALA A 311 -4.72 -3.58 -3.42
N ALA A 312 -5.17 -3.16 -4.61
CA ALA A 312 -6.56 -3.23 -5.03
C ALA A 312 -7.11 -4.69 -5.08
N HIS A 313 -6.24 -5.68 -5.31
CA HIS A 313 -6.65 -7.10 -5.27
C HIS A 313 -7.12 -7.57 -3.88
N LEU A 314 -6.84 -6.82 -2.81
CA LEU A 314 -7.30 -7.09 -1.45
C LEU A 314 -8.55 -6.29 -1.04
N ALA A 315 -9.15 -5.53 -1.96
CA ALA A 315 -10.22 -4.59 -1.66
C ALA A 315 -11.44 -5.23 -0.96
N GLU A 316 -11.79 -6.49 -1.28
CA GLU A 316 -12.91 -7.20 -0.66
C GLU A 316 -12.71 -7.49 0.85
N LEU A 317 -11.48 -7.38 1.35
CA LEU A 317 -11.16 -7.52 2.78
C LEU A 317 -11.20 -6.19 3.53
N CYS A 318 -11.53 -5.07 2.86
CA CYS A 318 -11.35 -3.73 3.40
C CYS A 318 -12.67 -2.99 3.58
N ASP A 319 -12.81 -2.31 4.72
CA ASP A 319 -13.87 -1.31 4.93
C ASP A 319 -13.53 0.02 4.22
N TYR A 320 -12.23 0.31 4.05
CA TYR A 320 -11.72 1.56 3.46
C TYR A 320 -10.55 1.28 2.52
N LEU A 321 -10.35 2.15 1.54
CA LEU A 321 -9.21 2.11 0.61
C LEU A 321 -8.56 3.48 0.49
N ASP A 322 -7.23 3.49 0.44
CA ASP A 322 -6.38 4.67 0.32
C ASP A 322 -5.23 4.34 -0.65
N VAL A 323 -5.61 4.06 -1.91
CA VAL A 323 -4.74 3.49 -2.95
C VAL A 323 -4.65 4.43 -4.16
N ASP A 324 -4.20 5.65 -3.92
CA ASP A 324 -4.08 6.74 -4.88
C ASP A 324 -2.63 7.08 -5.27
N GLY A 325 -1.64 6.35 -4.79
CA GLY A 325 -0.22 6.69 -4.95
C GLY A 325 0.22 6.88 -6.41
N ASN A 326 -0.37 6.15 -7.36
CA ASN A 326 -0.10 6.30 -8.78
C ASN A 326 -0.76 7.54 -9.42
N LEU A 327 -1.73 8.15 -8.76
CA LEU A 327 -2.36 9.40 -9.19
C LEU A 327 -1.56 10.63 -8.76
N LEU A 328 -0.62 10.45 -7.84
CA LEU A 328 0.25 11.51 -7.30
C LEU A 328 1.55 11.66 -8.08
N ILE A 329 1.76 10.88 -9.15
CA ILE A 329 2.97 10.88 -9.97
C ILE A 329 2.66 11.19 -11.43
N THR A 330 3.67 11.69 -12.17
CA THR A 330 3.52 12.12 -13.57
C THR A 330 4.14 11.15 -14.57
N ASN A 331 4.93 10.18 -14.14
CA ASN A 331 5.73 9.31 -15.02
C ASN A 331 5.55 7.82 -14.68
N ASP A 332 4.33 7.40 -14.37
CA ASP A 332 4.06 5.98 -14.16
C ASP A 332 4.27 5.19 -15.48
N PRO A 333 5.23 4.25 -15.53
CA PRO A 333 5.48 3.48 -16.75
C PRO A 333 4.51 2.31 -16.94
N TYR A 334 3.51 2.17 -16.07
CA TYR A 334 2.54 1.08 -16.11
C TYR A 334 1.10 1.58 -16.15
N ARG A 335 0.21 0.70 -16.60
CA ARG A 335 -1.25 0.83 -16.47
C ARG A 335 -1.76 -0.37 -15.67
N GLY A 336 -2.69 -0.15 -14.78
CA GLY A 336 -3.32 -1.18 -13.95
C GLY A 336 -4.72 -0.78 -13.56
N VAL A 337 -5.14 -1.08 -12.32
CA VAL A 337 -6.42 -0.64 -11.78
C VAL A 337 -6.60 0.86 -11.99
N THR A 338 -7.78 1.23 -12.45
CA THR A 338 -8.18 2.65 -12.58
C THR A 338 -8.91 3.12 -11.32
N ALA A 339 -8.93 4.43 -11.10
CA ALA A 339 -9.65 5.08 -9.99
C ALA A 339 -10.42 6.30 -10.51
N GLU A 340 -11.27 6.08 -11.51
CA GLU A 340 -12.07 7.16 -12.08
C GLU A 340 -13.11 7.62 -11.06
N ASN A 341 -13.13 8.93 -10.78
CA ASN A 341 -13.95 9.52 -9.73
C ASN A 341 -13.78 8.86 -8.36
N GLY A 342 -12.61 8.30 -8.09
CA GLY A 342 -12.29 7.54 -6.88
C GLY A 342 -12.81 6.09 -6.87
N ILE A 343 -13.48 5.65 -7.92
CA ILE A 343 -14.03 4.29 -8.02
C ILE A 343 -13.00 3.38 -8.68
N LEU A 344 -12.61 2.31 -7.98
CA LEU A 344 -11.65 1.34 -8.49
C LEU A 344 -12.30 0.39 -9.50
N SER A 345 -11.61 0.17 -10.62
CA SER A 345 -12.02 -0.79 -11.64
C SER A 345 -10.83 -1.43 -12.33
N PHE A 346 -10.96 -2.73 -12.62
CA PHE A 346 -10.06 -3.47 -13.50
C PHE A 346 -10.63 -3.65 -14.90
N THR A 347 -11.84 -3.17 -15.18
CA THR A 347 -12.56 -3.44 -16.45
C THR A 347 -11.71 -3.11 -17.67
N ASP A 348 -11.05 -1.94 -17.67
CA ASP A 348 -10.29 -1.44 -18.81
C ASP A 348 -8.82 -1.86 -18.83
N THR A 349 -8.40 -2.77 -17.93
CA THR A 349 -7.04 -3.29 -17.98
C THR A 349 -6.89 -4.27 -19.15
N PRO A 350 -5.88 -4.09 -20.05
CA PRO A 350 -5.68 -5.00 -21.20
C PRO A 350 -5.32 -6.41 -20.73
N GLU A 351 -4.51 -6.51 -19.69
CA GLU A 351 -4.13 -7.79 -19.08
C GLU A 351 -5.28 -8.37 -18.23
N LYS A 352 -5.57 -9.65 -18.38
CA LYS A 352 -6.66 -10.33 -17.68
C LYS A 352 -6.20 -11.20 -16.51
N PHE A 353 -4.92 -11.56 -16.47
CA PHE A 353 -4.34 -12.46 -15.48
C PHE A 353 -3.32 -11.74 -14.57
N GLY A 354 -2.93 -12.40 -13.49
CA GLY A 354 -1.95 -11.88 -12.55
C GLY A 354 -2.42 -10.56 -11.90
N LEU A 355 -1.51 -9.61 -11.84
CA LEU A 355 -1.74 -8.24 -11.34
C LEU A 355 -2.70 -7.41 -12.20
N ARG A 356 -2.97 -7.83 -13.43
CA ARG A 356 -3.70 -7.06 -14.44
C ARG A 356 -3.03 -5.70 -14.73
N VAL A 357 -1.72 -5.74 -14.87
CA VAL A 357 -0.87 -4.57 -15.14
C VAL A 357 -0.11 -4.80 -16.45
N THR A 358 -0.01 -3.74 -17.24
CA THR A 358 0.78 -3.71 -18.49
C THR A 358 1.74 -2.52 -18.47
N ALA A 359 2.88 -2.66 -19.13
CA ALA A 359 3.73 -1.50 -19.42
C ALA A 359 3.01 -0.52 -20.36
N ARG A 360 3.27 0.78 -20.20
CA ARG A 360 2.87 1.79 -21.17
C ARG A 360 3.85 1.75 -22.35
N ASP A 361 3.35 1.88 -23.55
CA ASP A 361 4.19 2.02 -24.72
C ASP A 361 5.05 3.29 -24.61
N ALA A 362 6.31 3.19 -25.02
CA ALA A 362 7.29 4.29 -24.91
C ALA A 362 6.91 5.58 -25.67
N GLN A 363 5.85 5.52 -26.49
CA GLN A 363 5.40 6.64 -27.34
C GLN A 363 4.23 7.49 -26.79
N SER A 364 3.66 7.16 -25.62
CA SER A 364 2.49 7.87 -25.08
C SER A 364 2.81 8.97 -24.05
N SER A 365 4.05 9.40 -23.95
CA SER A 365 4.48 10.42 -22.98
C SER A 365 4.76 11.80 -23.58
N VAL A 366 4.14 12.13 -24.73
CA VAL A 366 4.15 13.48 -25.30
C VAL A 366 2.70 13.88 -25.56
N ASN A 367 2.10 14.53 -24.56
CA ASN A 367 1.09 15.60 -24.74
C ASN A 367 0.89 16.31 -23.41
#